data_d734e8259c043f09d8ac866c82c0353f
#
_entry.id   d734e8259c043f09d8ac866c82c0353f
#
_cell.length_a   1.000
_cell.length_b   1.000
_cell.length_c   1.000
_cell.angle_alpha   90.00
_cell.angle_beta   90.00
_cell.angle_gamma   90.00
#
_symmetry.space_group_name_H-M   'P 1'
#
loop_
_entity.id
_entity.type
_entity.pdbx_description
1 polymer ?
#
loop_
_entity_poly.entity_id
_entity_poly.type
_entity_poly.pdbx_seq_one_letter_code
_entity_poly.pdbx_strand_id
1 'polypeptide(L)'
;MNFRASHRRGLVLAGALTAASAATALTPAGAQEPDPTGSTATTATTLATTAPTTGPTTTATVPTSVPTTTIPDPSAAPDQAPSTVSVTGRGEGVTTPDLGVLTMGVEVRAATVAEAQQQAAERATAVIEALREAGIDEQDLQTAGIEIRPQYRYPDDAAPVAEGYVVRNTLQVQVRDVSRIGEVIDAAVAAGGDSTIVSGIRFEASDPGAALETARQEAWRDAVARAQQLAELSGGELGRVLSIDEQTTGGAPPVPVERTDVATPIQPGSVSAAVTLSVRFELVTGPPPTSEQPAAEASTDARS
;
A
#
# COMPACT_ATOMS: atom_id res chain seq x y z
N MET A 1 16.19 -13.88 68.04
CA MET A 1 15.22 -13.13 68.84
C MET A 1 13.85 -13.25 68.16
N ASN A 2 12.99 -13.94 68.86
CA ASN A 2 11.59 -14.27 68.52
C ASN A 2 10.69 -13.05 68.43
N PHE A 3 9.68 -13.10 67.53
CA PHE A 3 8.32 -12.61 67.80
C PHE A 3 7.45 -13.04 66.61
N ARG A 4 6.73 -14.09 66.72
CA ARG A 4 5.31 -14.34 67.14
C ARG A 4 4.26 -13.89 66.13
N ALA A 5 3.58 -14.92 65.64
CA ALA A 5 2.32 -14.96 64.92
C ALA A 5 1.15 -14.28 65.68
N SER A 6 0.20 -13.77 64.92
CA SER A 6 -1.14 -13.46 65.39
C SER A 6 -2.19 -13.89 64.38
N HIS A 7 -2.84 -15.02 64.67
CA HIS A 7 -4.11 -15.43 64.07
C HIS A 7 -5.24 -14.49 64.50
N ARG A 8 -6.11 -14.09 63.60
CA ARG A 8 -7.50 -13.79 63.94
C ARG A 8 -8.45 -14.46 62.92
N ARG A 9 -9.21 -15.37 63.50
CA ARG A 9 -10.43 -16.02 62.96
C ARG A 9 -11.63 -15.06 63.14
N GLY A 10 -12.59 -15.13 62.27
CA GLY A 10 -13.95 -14.61 62.42
C GLY A 10 -14.60 -14.50 61.05
N LEU A 11 -15.68 -14.92 60.78
CA LEU A 11 -16.87 -15.56 61.29
C LEU A 11 -17.83 -15.68 60.09
N VAL A 12 -18.40 -16.85 59.92
CA VAL A 12 -19.41 -17.23 58.94
C VAL A 12 -20.70 -16.44 59.23
N LEU A 13 -21.39 -15.98 58.17
CA LEU A 13 -22.82 -15.73 58.20
C LEU A 13 -23.46 -16.22 56.90
N ALA A 14 -24.18 -17.34 57.02
CA ALA A 14 -25.08 -17.86 56.02
C ALA A 14 -26.39 -17.06 56.05
N GLY A 15 -26.86 -16.67 54.87
CA GLY A 15 -28.19 -16.09 54.68
C GLY A 15 -28.84 -16.72 53.46
N ALA A 16 -29.63 -17.76 53.73
CA ALA A 16 -30.54 -18.32 52.74
C ALA A 16 -31.78 -17.42 52.64
N LEU A 17 -32.16 -17.03 51.44
CA LEU A 17 -33.51 -16.50 51.19
C LEU A 17 -34.08 -17.17 49.94
N THR A 18 -35.05 -18.02 50.19
CA THR A 18 -35.99 -18.68 49.24
C THR A 18 -37.14 -17.73 48.91
N ALA A 19 -37.49 -17.61 47.64
CA ALA A 19 -38.82 -17.24 47.15
C ALA A 19 -38.88 -17.59 45.64
N ALA A 20 -39.50 -18.67 45.25
CA ALA A 20 -40.90 -18.90 44.89
C ALA A 20 -41.31 -18.28 43.53
N SER A 21 -41.38 -19.19 42.59
CA SER A 21 -42.32 -19.43 41.49
C SER A 21 -43.33 -18.31 41.09
N ALA A 22 -43.33 -18.00 39.81
CA ALA A 22 -44.56 -17.87 39.02
C ALA A 22 -44.28 -18.21 37.54
N ALA A 23 -44.73 -19.39 37.13
CA ALA A 23 -44.86 -19.80 35.74
C ALA A 23 -46.12 -19.14 35.16
N THR A 24 -45.98 -18.42 34.08
CA THR A 24 -47.14 -18.08 33.23
C THR A 24 -46.81 -18.58 31.82
N ALA A 25 -47.49 -19.66 31.49
CA ALA A 25 -47.54 -20.23 30.15
C ALA A 25 -48.41 -19.33 29.27
N LEU A 26 -47.89 -18.93 28.10
CA LEU A 26 -48.73 -18.42 27.02
C LEU A 26 -48.42 -19.21 25.74
N THR A 27 -49.49 -19.83 25.26
CA THR A 27 -49.62 -20.74 24.13
C THR A 27 -49.36 -20.00 22.79
N PRO A 28 -48.83 -20.67 21.74
CA PRO A 28 -48.58 -20.06 20.43
C PRO A 28 -49.84 -20.09 19.57
N ALA A 29 -50.06 -19.00 18.85
CA ALA A 29 -51.07 -18.92 17.78
C ALA A 29 -50.42 -18.59 16.45
N GLY A 30 -50.68 -19.43 15.44
CA GLY A 30 -50.80 -19.02 14.05
C GLY A 30 -49.55 -19.11 13.21
N ALA A 31 -49.33 -20.29 12.64
CA ALA A 31 -48.60 -20.45 11.37
C ALA A 31 -49.40 -19.79 10.25
N GLN A 32 -48.73 -18.98 9.43
CA GLN A 32 -49.22 -18.58 8.12
C GLN A 32 -48.01 -18.54 7.17
N GLU A 33 -47.93 -19.56 6.32
CA GLU A 33 -47.10 -19.58 5.14
C GLU A 33 -47.61 -18.51 4.14
N PRO A 34 -46.79 -17.82 3.41
CA PRO A 34 -47.17 -17.28 2.10
C PRO A 34 -46.51 -18.11 0.99
N ASP A 35 -47.40 -18.52 0.08
CA ASP A 35 -47.15 -19.11 -1.23
C ASP A 35 -46.12 -18.35 -2.08
N PRO A 36 -45.37 -19.06 -2.92
CA PRO A 36 -44.47 -18.47 -3.91
C PRO A 36 -45.15 -18.40 -5.29
N THR A 37 -45.76 -17.30 -5.64
CA THR A 37 -46.12 -17.01 -7.03
C THR A 37 -46.11 -15.50 -7.28
N GLY A 38 -45.22 -15.07 -8.18
CA GLY A 38 -45.26 -13.69 -8.62
C GLY A 38 -44.00 -13.26 -9.35
N SER A 39 -43.88 -13.76 -10.57
CA SER A 39 -43.69 -13.04 -11.82
C SER A 39 -42.54 -12.03 -11.94
N THR A 40 -41.56 -12.51 -12.65
CA THR A 40 -40.56 -11.76 -13.42
C THR A 40 -41.18 -10.64 -14.27
N ALA A 41 -40.74 -9.40 -14.04
CA ALA A 41 -40.91 -8.31 -15.01
C ALA A 41 -39.52 -7.94 -15.54
N THR A 42 -39.18 -8.51 -16.68
CA THR A 42 -38.09 -8.10 -17.54
C THR A 42 -38.51 -6.83 -18.27
N THR A 43 -37.92 -5.69 -17.92
CA THR A 43 -38.06 -4.47 -18.69
C THR A 43 -37.11 -4.50 -19.87
N ALA A 44 -37.64 -4.86 -21.03
CA ALA A 44 -36.96 -4.74 -22.30
C ALA A 44 -36.94 -3.27 -22.74
N THR A 45 -35.77 -2.67 -22.80
CA THR A 45 -35.58 -1.34 -23.45
C THR A 45 -35.61 -1.54 -24.96
N THR A 46 -36.69 -1.09 -25.58
CA THR A 46 -36.90 -1.07 -27.04
C THR A 46 -36.07 0.05 -27.64
N LEU A 47 -35.10 -0.32 -28.45
CA LEU A 47 -34.38 0.59 -29.36
C LEU A 47 -35.30 0.95 -30.52
N ALA A 48 -35.68 2.21 -30.59
CA ALA A 48 -36.46 2.77 -31.73
C ALA A 48 -35.50 2.93 -32.93
N THR A 49 -35.76 2.13 -33.96
CA THR A 49 -35.20 2.28 -35.30
C THR A 49 -35.91 3.38 -36.01
N THR A 50 -35.24 4.51 -36.25
CA THR A 50 -35.76 5.59 -37.11
C THR A 50 -35.35 5.34 -38.54
N ALA A 51 -36.32 5.18 -39.44
CA ALA A 51 -36.11 5.02 -40.86
C ALA A 51 -35.66 6.35 -41.54
N PRO A 52 -34.87 6.30 -42.62
CA PRO A 52 -34.40 7.51 -43.31
C PRO A 52 -35.44 8.14 -44.18
N THR A 53 -35.67 9.42 -43.98
CA THR A 53 -36.48 10.29 -44.83
C THR A 53 -35.72 10.64 -46.08
N THR A 54 -36.33 10.34 -47.22
CA THR A 54 -35.88 10.68 -48.58
C THR A 54 -35.91 12.21 -48.78
N GLY A 55 -34.77 12.87 -48.92
CA GLY A 55 -34.66 14.29 -49.32
C GLY A 55 -34.14 14.40 -50.76
N PRO A 56 -34.40 15.52 -51.45
CA PRO A 56 -34.31 15.64 -52.91
C PRO A 56 -32.86 15.68 -53.42
N THR A 57 -32.68 15.03 -54.57
CA THR A 57 -31.45 15.02 -55.36
C THR A 57 -31.07 16.39 -55.87
N THR A 58 -30.03 17.00 -55.31
CA THR A 58 -29.39 18.18 -55.88
C THR A 58 -28.18 17.71 -56.70
N THR A 59 -28.25 17.93 -58.00
CA THR A 59 -27.15 17.64 -58.94
C THR A 59 -26.00 18.59 -58.66
N ALA A 60 -25.00 18.16 -57.98
CA ALA A 60 -23.75 18.90 -57.79
C ALA A 60 -22.79 18.63 -58.94
N THR A 61 -22.47 19.68 -59.71
CA THR A 61 -21.45 19.73 -60.73
C THR A 61 -20.08 19.48 -60.05
N VAL A 62 -19.41 18.40 -60.41
CA VAL A 62 -18.09 18.05 -59.91
C VAL A 62 -17.06 18.91 -60.65
N PRO A 63 -16.25 19.77 -59.96
CA PRO A 63 -15.07 20.33 -60.58
C PRO A 63 -14.00 19.26 -60.66
N THR A 64 -13.62 18.94 -61.88
CA THR A 64 -12.46 18.06 -62.17
C THR A 64 -11.18 18.83 -61.83
N SER A 65 -10.75 18.83 -60.58
CA SER A 65 -9.38 19.19 -60.22
C SER A 65 -8.54 17.91 -60.25
N VAL A 66 -7.67 17.83 -61.21
CA VAL A 66 -6.63 16.79 -61.35
C VAL A 66 -5.69 16.97 -60.16
N PRO A 67 -5.53 16.00 -59.26
CA PRO A 67 -4.53 16.11 -58.21
C PRO A 67 -3.16 16.08 -58.88
N THR A 68 -2.43 17.21 -58.77
CA THR A 68 -1.00 17.25 -59.09
C THR A 68 -0.31 16.32 -58.12
N THR A 69 0.04 15.14 -58.59
CA THR A 69 0.88 14.19 -57.81
C THR A 69 2.25 14.85 -57.72
N THR A 70 2.54 15.53 -56.60
CA THR A 70 3.88 15.97 -56.23
C THR A 70 4.69 14.68 -56.04
N ILE A 71 5.56 14.37 -57.03
CA ILE A 71 6.55 13.33 -56.89
C ILE A 71 7.46 13.75 -55.73
N PRO A 72 7.58 12.98 -54.64
CA PRO A 72 8.49 13.33 -53.56
C PRO A 72 9.92 13.39 -54.14
N ASP A 73 10.62 14.46 -53.84
CA ASP A 73 12.02 14.64 -54.20
C ASP A 73 12.84 13.46 -53.67
N PRO A 74 13.45 12.63 -54.54
CA PRO A 74 14.25 11.47 -54.09
C PRO A 74 15.55 11.94 -53.36
N SER A 75 15.81 13.24 -53.31
CA SER A 75 16.93 13.84 -52.58
C SER A 75 16.60 14.30 -51.17
N ALA A 76 15.32 14.20 -50.72
CA ALA A 76 15.00 14.37 -49.33
C ALA A 76 15.55 13.17 -48.58
N ALA A 77 16.69 13.31 -47.96
CA ALA A 77 17.19 12.31 -47.00
C ALA A 77 16.10 12.05 -45.98
N PRO A 78 15.78 10.77 -45.67
CA PRO A 78 14.81 10.48 -44.67
C PRO A 78 15.20 11.23 -43.40
N ASP A 79 14.25 11.95 -42.83
CA ASP A 79 14.41 12.63 -41.56
C ASP A 79 14.81 11.54 -40.52
N GLN A 80 16.13 11.35 -40.38
CA GLN A 80 16.65 10.32 -39.51
C GLN A 80 16.33 10.77 -38.10
N ALA A 81 15.41 10.01 -37.47
CA ALA A 81 15.12 10.20 -36.04
C ALA A 81 16.48 10.29 -35.30
N PRO A 82 16.62 11.26 -34.41
CA PRO A 82 17.91 11.47 -33.71
C PRO A 82 18.29 10.17 -32.98
N SER A 83 19.55 9.77 -33.11
CA SER A 83 20.11 8.68 -32.33
C SER A 83 19.91 8.98 -30.87
N THR A 84 19.44 8.02 -30.08
CA THR A 84 19.15 8.27 -28.66
C THR A 84 19.72 7.16 -27.78
N VAL A 85 20.11 7.54 -26.56
CA VAL A 85 20.44 6.60 -25.49
C VAL A 85 19.40 6.73 -24.39
N SER A 86 18.87 5.59 -23.94
CA SER A 86 17.92 5.51 -22.81
C SER A 86 18.56 4.76 -21.67
N VAL A 87 18.56 5.35 -20.48
CA VAL A 87 19.16 4.79 -19.28
C VAL A 87 18.20 4.89 -18.11
N THR A 88 18.43 4.05 -17.12
CA THR A 88 17.74 4.12 -15.84
C THR A 88 18.78 4.40 -14.76
N GLY A 89 18.61 5.50 -14.04
CA GLY A 89 19.38 5.84 -12.85
C GLY A 89 18.59 5.55 -11.59
N ARG A 90 19.29 5.15 -10.52
CA ARG A 90 18.71 4.87 -9.21
C ARG A 90 19.42 5.66 -8.14
N GLY A 91 18.64 6.15 -7.17
CA GLY A 91 19.18 6.80 -5.99
C GLY A 91 18.35 6.51 -4.77
N GLU A 92 18.98 6.58 -3.61
CA GLU A 92 18.38 6.33 -2.32
C GLU A 92 18.73 7.47 -1.35
N GLY A 93 17.71 7.96 -0.66
CA GLY A 93 17.88 8.93 0.42
C GLY A 93 17.40 8.32 1.73
N VAL A 94 18.13 8.57 2.80
CA VAL A 94 17.85 8.01 4.12
C VAL A 94 17.47 9.14 5.08
N THR A 95 16.46 8.89 5.92
CA THR A 95 16.05 9.81 6.99
C THR A 95 15.75 9.06 8.28
N THR A 96 15.79 9.77 9.40
CA THR A 96 15.37 9.21 10.69
C THR A 96 13.85 9.28 10.79
N PRO A 97 13.17 8.19 11.16
CA PRO A 97 11.73 8.23 11.36
C PRO A 97 11.36 9.07 12.59
N ASP A 98 10.28 9.82 12.49
CA ASP A 98 9.69 10.64 13.54
C ASP A 98 8.26 10.22 13.87
N LEU A 99 7.71 9.26 13.12
CA LEU A 99 6.37 8.74 13.27
C LEU A 99 6.38 7.22 13.43
N GLY A 100 5.72 6.73 14.47
CA GLY A 100 5.42 5.32 14.64
C GLY A 100 3.95 5.03 14.32
N VAL A 101 3.69 4.03 13.50
CA VAL A 101 2.34 3.56 13.19
C VAL A 101 2.17 2.18 13.79
N LEU A 102 1.41 2.13 14.89
CA LEU A 102 1.07 0.90 15.60
C LEU A 102 -0.21 0.30 15.01
N THR A 103 -0.19 -1.01 14.79
CA THR A 103 -1.40 -1.79 14.54
C THR A 103 -1.67 -2.63 15.77
N MET A 104 -2.71 -2.30 16.50
CA MET A 104 -3.07 -2.94 17.76
C MET A 104 -4.59 -3.03 17.91
N GLY A 105 -5.08 -3.64 18.96
CA GLY A 105 -6.52 -3.72 19.22
C GLY A 105 -6.87 -4.72 20.27
N VAL A 106 -8.07 -5.25 20.20
CA VAL A 106 -8.58 -6.25 21.14
C VAL A 106 -9.13 -7.45 20.39
N GLU A 107 -8.93 -8.63 20.99
CA GLU A 107 -9.55 -9.89 20.57
C GLU A 107 -10.30 -10.50 21.74
N VAL A 108 -11.58 -10.78 21.54
CA VAL A 108 -12.47 -11.36 22.56
C VAL A 108 -13.13 -12.61 22.02
N ARG A 109 -13.27 -13.61 22.90
CA ARG A 109 -13.96 -14.87 22.62
C ARG A 109 -15.14 -15.01 23.54
N ALA A 110 -16.30 -15.38 22.97
CA ALA A 110 -17.51 -15.68 23.75
C ALA A 110 -18.37 -16.77 23.07
N ALA A 111 -19.34 -17.26 23.78
CA ALA A 111 -20.23 -18.32 23.27
C ALA A 111 -21.14 -17.80 22.13
N THR A 112 -21.50 -16.53 22.16
CA THR A 112 -22.35 -15.89 21.14
C THR A 112 -21.67 -14.68 20.51
N VAL A 113 -22.07 -14.35 19.28
CA VAL A 113 -21.59 -13.14 18.59
C VAL A 113 -21.90 -11.86 19.37
N ALA A 114 -23.11 -11.79 19.95
CA ALA A 114 -23.56 -10.61 20.68
C ALA A 114 -22.69 -10.34 21.93
N GLU A 115 -22.38 -11.39 22.71
CA GLU A 115 -21.51 -11.28 23.87
C GLU A 115 -20.08 -10.91 23.48
N ALA A 116 -19.52 -11.59 22.46
CA ALA A 116 -18.17 -11.29 21.98
C ALA A 116 -18.05 -9.84 21.48
N GLN A 117 -19.06 -9.37 20.77
CA GLN A 117 -19.09 -8.01 20.23
C GLN A 117 -19.24 -6.94 21.34
N GLN A 118 -20.10 -7.18 22.33
CA GLN A 118 -20.25 -6.28 23.47
C GLN A 118 -18.94 -6.17 24.26
N GLN A 119 -18.34 -7.30 24.63
CA GLN A 119 -17.08 -7.31 25.38
C GLN A 119 -15.93 -6.68 24.56
N ALA A 120 -15.86 -6.94 23.25
CA ALA A 120 -14.86 -6.33 22.40
C ALA A 120 -15.02 -4.80 22.32
N ALA A 121 -16.27 -4.30 22.26
CA ALA A 121 -16.54 -2.87 22.28
C ALA A 121 -16.13 -2.22 23.60
N GLU A 122 -16.48 -2.84 24.73
CA GLU A 122 -16.07 -2.36 26.05
C GLU A 122 -14.54 -2.30 26.19
N ARG A 123 -13.84 -3.37 25.78
CA ARG A 123 -12.36 -3.41 25.83
C ARG A 123 -11.72 -2.42 24.88
N ALA A 124 -12.24 -2.28 23.65
CA ALA A 124 -11.74 -1.30 22.69
C ALA A 124 -11.90 0.14 23.19
N THR A 125 -13.04 0.45 23.82
CA THR A 125 -13.29 1.75 24.43
C THR A 125 -12.26 2.04 25.52
N ALA A 126 -12.02 1.10 26.43
CA ALA A 126 -11.02 1.27 27.49
C ALA A 126 -9.62 1.49 26.95
N VAL A 127 -9.23 0.76 25.88
CA VAL A 127 -7.94 0.94 25.21
C VAL A 127 -7.85 2.35 24.57
N ILE A 128 -8.91 2.81 23.88
CA ILE A 128 -8.94 4.13 23.25
C ILE A 128 -8.82 5.24 24.30
N GLU A 129 -9.51 5.11 25.42
CA GLU A 129 -9.43 6.07 26.54
C GLU A 129 -8.01 6.12 27.13
N ALA A 130 -7.39 4.98 27.39
CA ALA A 130 -6.03 4.91 27.88
C ALA A 130 -4.99 5.50 26.90
N LEU A 131 -5.19 5.29 25.59
CA LEU A 131 -4.34 5.91 24.57
C LEU A 131 -4.48 7.43 24.54
N ARG A 132 -5.70 7.96 24.72
CA ARG A 132 -5.93 9.41 24.85
C ARG A 132 -5.28 9.98 26.12
N GLU A 133 -5.39 9.28 27.24
CA GLU A 133 -4.71 9.66 28.50
C GLU A 133 -3.19 9.60 28.35
N ALA A 134 -2.66 8.68 27.54
CA ALA A 134 -1.25 8.63 27.17
C ALA A 134 -0.84 9.73 26.19
N GLY A 135 -1.75 10.63 25.79
CA GLY A 135 -1.49 11.79 24.96
C GLY A 135 -1.54 11.53 23.45
N ILE A 136 -2.24 10.50 23.02
CA ILE A 136 -2.52 10.28 21.60
C ILE A 136 -3.78 11.08 21.22
N ASP A 137 -3.65 11.93 20.21
CA ASP A 137 -4.75 12.74 19.71
C ASP A 137 -5.81 11.87 19.03
N GLU A 138 -7.08 12.30 19.09
CA GLU A 138 -8.20 11.55 18.47
C GLU A 138 -8.03 11.36 16.96
N GLN A 139 -7.44 12.32 16.28
CA GLN A 139 -7.12 12.24 14.84
C GLN A 139 -6.07 11.20 14.50
N ASP A 140 -5.22 10.83 15.47
CA ASP A 140 -4.17 9.83 15.33
C ASP A 140 -4.63 8.41 15.71
N LEU A 141 -5.92 8.26 16.09
CA LEU A 141 -6.59 7.01 16.40
C LEU A 141 -7.60 6.67 15.30
N GLN A 142 -7.39 5.56 14.62
CA GLN A 142 -8.29 5.11 13.57
C GLN A 142 -8.66 3.64 13.77
N THR A 143 -9.96 3.31 13.68
CA THR A 143 -10.36 1.90 13.57
C THR A 143 -10.02 1.39 12.18
N ALA A 144 -9.12 0.41 12.12
CA ALA A 144 -8.66 -0.20 10.88
C ALA A 144 -9.58 -1.34 10.41
N GLY A 145 -10.28 -2.01 11.35
CA GLY A 145 -11.20 -3.06 10.99
C GLY A 145 -11.83 -3.76 12.19
N ILE A 146 -12.98 -4.39 11.93
CA ILE A 146 -13.64 -5.28 12.87
C ILE A 146 -13.86 -6.61 12.15
N GLU A 147 -13.40 -7.69 12.77
CA GLU A 147 -13.53 -9.05 12.25
C GLU A 147 -14.29 -9.92 13.22
N ILE A 148 -15.26 -10.71 12.72
CA ILE A 148 -16.04 -11.66 13.50
C ILE A 148 -15.88 -13.03 12.83
N ARG A 149 -15.39 -14.01 13.59
CA ARG A 149 -15.16 -15.36 13.10
C ARG A 149 -15.75 -16.40 14.05
N PRO A 150 -16.38 -17.46 13.53
CA PRO A 150 -16.72 -18.63 14.35
C PRO A 150 -15.43 -19.39 14.72
N GLN A 151 -15.40 -19.90 15.95
CA GLN A 151 -14.34 -20.81 16.41
C GLN A 151 -14.88 -22.23 16.38
N TYR A 152 -14.16 -23.12 15.68
CA TYR A 152 -14.53 -24.53 15.58
C TYR A 152 -13.59 -25.40 16.39
N ARG A 153 -14.15 -26.40 17.05
CA ARG A 153 -13.41 -27.53 17.59
C ARG A 153 -13.52 -28.70 16.62
N TYR A 154 -12.42 -29.38 16.40
CA TYR A 154 -12.30 -30.53 15.50
C TYR A 154 -12.05 -31.78 16.33
N PRO A 155 -13.11 -32.54 16.72
CA PRO A 155 -12.93 -33.82 17.40
C PRO A 155 -12.42 -34.87 16.41
N ASP A 156 -11.66 -35.89 16.91
CA ASP A 156 -10.92 -36.84 16.07
C ASP A 156 -11.80 -37.67 15.14
N ASP A 157 -13.07 -37.94 15.46
CA ASP A 157 -13.97 -38.79 14.65
C ASP A 157 -15.34 -38.15 14.38
N ALA A 158 -15.46 -36.82 14.45
CA ALA A 158 -16.73 -36.13 14.26
C ALA A 158 -16.56 -34.84 13.40
N ALA A 159 -17.70 -34.37 12.88
CA ALA A 159 -17.75 -33.12 12.17
C ALA A 159 -17.33 -31.93 13.06
N PRO A 160 -16.75 -30.85 12.48
CA PRO A 160 -16.41 -29.63 13.21
C PRO A 160 -17.63 -29.07 13.96
N VAL A 161 -17.45 -28.74 15.25
CA VAL A 161 -18.49 -28.14 16.08
C VAL A 161 -18.12 -26.71 16.39
N ALA A 162 -19.04 -25.75 16.15
CA ALA A 162 -18.84 -24.37 16.56
C ALA A 162 -18.82 -24.28 18.10
N GLU A 163 -17.70 -23.78 18.66
CA GLU A 163 -17.47 -23.69 20.10
C GLU A 163 -17.68 -22.27 20.63
N GLY A 164 -17.73 -21.29 19.72
CA GLY A 164 -17.94 -19.90 20.06
C GLY A 164 -17.58 -18.98 18.88
N TYR A 165 -17.38 -17.72 19.21
CA TYR A 165 -17.05 -16.67 18.26
C TYR A 165 -15.89 -15.85 18.78
N VAL A 166 -15.05 -15.40 17.85
CA VAL A 166 -13.94 -14.47 18.09
C VAL A 166 -14.30 -13.16 17.42
N VAL A 167 -14.25 -12.08 18.17
CA VAL A 167 -14.36 -10.72 17.65
C VAL A 167 -13.02 -10.02 17.84
N ARG A 168 -12.47 -9.50 16.76
CA ARG A 168 -11.25 -8.69 16.76
C ARG A 168 -11.61 -7.27 16.31
N ASN A 169 -11.23 -6.27 17.11
CA ASN A 169 -11.31 -4.86 16.76
C ASN A 169 -9.89 -4.32 16.66
N THR A 170 -9.49 -3.89 15.47
CA THR A 170 -8.14 -3.43 15.16
C THR A 170 -8.12 -1.91 15.04
N LEU A 171 -7.18 -1.29 15.72
CA LEU A 171 -6.90 0.13 15.69
C LEU A 171 -5.55 0.38 15.02
N GLN A 172 -5.46 1.45 14.26
CA GLN A 172 -4.23 2.05 13.81
C GLN A 172 -3.98 3.30 14.65
N VAL A 173 -2.81 3.36 15.28
CA VAL A 173 -2.43 4.42 16.22
C VAL A 173 -1.16 5.08 15.70
N GLN A 174 -1.22 6.39 15.44
CA GLN A 174 -0.05 7.17 15.05
C GLN A 174 0.59 7.79 16.28
N VAL A 175 1.87 7.53 16.49
CA VAL A 175 2.67 8.04 17.61
C VAL A 175 3.73 8.96 17.04
N ARG A 176 3.56 10.29 17.25
CA ARG A 176 4.43 11.34 16.68
C ARG A 176 5.79 11.44 17.37
N ASP A 177 5.94 10.80 18.52
CA ASP A 177 7.20 10.66 19.21
C ASP A 177 7.54 9.18 19.35
N VAL A 178 8.43 8.69 18.48
CA VAL A 178 8.81 7.28 18.43
C VAL A 178 9.43 6.77 19.74
N SER A 179 9.97 7.66 20.59
CA SER A 179 10.55 7.27 21.87
C SER A 179 9.47 6.85 22.89
N ARG A 180 8.22 7.29 22.72
CA ARG A 180 7.09 7.01 23.60
C ARG A 180 6.28 5.77 23.21
N ILE A 181 6.65 5.09 22.13
CA ILE A 181 5.88 3.93 21.64
C ILE A 181 5.75 2.84 22.71
N GLY A 182 6.81 2.60 23.49
CA GLY A 182 6.76 1.64 24.60
C GLY A 182 5.70 2.00 25.64
N GLU A 183 5.66 3.25 26.09
CA GLU A 183 4.66 3.76 27.04
C GLU A 183 3.22 3.62 26.49
N VAL A 184 3.04 3.91 25.21
CA VAL A 184 1.74 3.80 24.52
C VAL A 184 1.26 2.34 24.48
N ILE A 185 2.16 1.40 24.18
CA ILE A 185 1.85 -0.03 24.21
C ILE A 185 1.49 -0.48 25.63
N ASP A 186 2.28 -0.09 26.62
CA ASP A 186 2.07 -0.46 28.01
C ASP A 186 0.72 0.07 28.53
N ALA A 187 0.35 1.31 28.18
CA ALA A 187 -0.95 1.88 28.52
C ALA A 187 -2.12 1.09 27.91
N ALA A 188 -2.00 0.72 26.64
CA ALA A 188 -3.02 -0.08 25.96
C ALA A 188 -3.16 -1.48 26.57
N VAL A 189 -2.04 -2.13 26.89
CA VAL A 189 -2.02 -3.47 27.51
C VAL A 189 -2.61 -3.40 28.94
N ALA A 190 -2.29 -2.37 29.69
CA ALA A 190 -2.85 -2.17 31.02
C ALA A 190 -4.39 -2.04 31.00
N ALA A 191 -4.93 -1.33 30.02
CA ALA A 191 -6.36 -1.07 29.88
C ALA A 191 -7.14 -2.28 29.29
N GLY A 192 -6.61 -2.89 28.22
CA GLY A 192 -7.28 -4.02 27.53
C GLY A 192 -7.00 -5.38 28.15
N GLY A 193 -5.97 -5.49 28.99
CA GLY A 193 -5.54 -6.74 29.65
C GLY A 193 -5.21 -7.83 28.60
N ASP A 194 -5.56 -9.07 28.94
CA ASP A 194 -5.30 -10.25 28.10
C ASP A 194 -6.01 -10.23 26.74
N SER A 195 -6.96 -9.29 26.55
CA SER A 195 -7.65 -9.11 25.27
C SER A 195 -6.85 -8.25 24.30
N THR A 196 -5.80 -7.55 24.75
CA THR A 196 -5.01 -6.66 23.91
C THR A 196 -4.13 -7.45 22.95
N ILE A 197 -4.15 -7.06 21.68
CA ILE A 197 -3.25 -7.59 20.66
C ILE A 197 -2.44 -6.43 20.07
N VAL A 198 -1.14 -6.64 19.89
CA VAL A 198 -0.25 -5.77 19.13
C VAL A 198 0.21 -6.54 17.91
N SER A 199 -0.24 -6.14 16.73
CA SER A 199 -0.01 -6.88 15.49
C SER A 199 1.26 -6.42 14.77
N GLY A 200 1.72 -5.19 15.02
CA GLY A 200 2.94 -4.68 14.42
C GLY A 200 3.17 -3.19 14.64
N ILE A 201 4.40 -2.79 14.33
CA ILE A 201 4.85 -1.40 14.35
C ILE A 201 5.51 -1.11 13.01
N ARG A 202 5.18 0.04 12.41
CA ARG A 202 5.92 0.60 11.28
C ARG A 202 6.46 1.97 11.69
N PHE A 203 7.62 2.29 11.15
CA PHE A 203 8.24 3.60 11.35
C PHE A 203 8.22 4.35 10.03
N GLU A 204 7.81 5.60 10.09
CA GLU A 204 7.65 6.46 8.93
C GLU A 204 8.31 7.81 9.21
N ALA A 205 8.66 8.53 8.17
CA ALA A 205 9.02 9.93 8.26
C ALA A 205 7.81 10.77 7.86
N SER A 206 7.39 11.69 8.72
CA SER A 206 6.28 12.60 8.42
C SER A 206 6.60 13.52 7.24
N ASP A 207 7.88 13.88 7.06
CA ASP A 207 8.39 14.60 5.90
C ASP A 207 9.56 13.86 5.24
N PRO A 208 9.33 13.07 4.20
CA PRO A 208 10.39 12.42 3.44
C PRO A 208 11.08 13.36 2.42
N GLY A 209 10.74 14.66 2.37
CA GLY A 209 11.17 15.59 1.33
C GLY A 209 12.69 15.63 1.14
N ALA A 210 13.46 15.77 2.22
CA ALA A 210 14.92 15.83 2.16
C ALA A 210 15.56 14.51 1.69
N ALA A 211 14.99 13.37 2.09
CA ALA A 211 15.44 12.05 1.63
C ALA A 211 15.14 11.88 0.13
N LEU A 212 13.95 12.28 -0.32
CA LEU A 212 13.59 12.25 -1.74
C LEU A 212 14.48 13.16 -2.59
N GLU A 213 14.83 14.35 -2.10
CA GLU A 213 15.75 15.24 -2.79
C GLU A 213 17.13 14.59 -2.97
N THR A 214 17.66 13.98 -1.92
CA THR A 214 18.93 13.24 -1.98
C THR A 214 18.84 12.09 -2.98
N ALA A 215 17.77 11.30 -2.92
CA ALA A 215 17.52 10.19 -3.83
C ALA A 215 17.46 10.64 -5.30
N ARG A 216 16.79 11.79 -5.60
CA ARG A 216 16.74 12.36 -6.96
C ARG A 216 18.11 12.76 -7.47
N GLN A 217 18.91 13.42 -6.61
CA GLN A 217 20.25 13.84 -6.98
C GLN A 217 21.15 12.65 -7.28
N GLU A 218 21.05 11.58 -6.50
CA GLU A 218 21.82 10.35 -6.74
C GLU A 218 21.33 9.62 -8.00
N ALA A 219 20.03 9.46 -8.19
CA ALA A 219 19.45 8.85 -9.38
C ALA A 219 19.86 9.60 -10.66
N TRP A 220 19.89 10.93 -10.60
CA TRP A 220 20.34 11.74 -11.72
C TRP A 220 21.83 11.52 -12.05
N ARG A 221 22.70 11.52 -11.03
CA ARG A 221 24.15 11.28 -11.23
C ARG A 221 24.39 9.89 -11.83
N ASP A 222 23.68 8.87 -11.33
CA ASP A 222 23.77 7.50 -11.83
C ASP A 222 23.30 7.39 -13.29
N ALA A 223 22.17 8.02 -13.64
CA ALA A 223 21.66 8.07 -15.01
C ALA A 223 22.65 8.72 -15.96
N VAL A 224 23.18 9.90 -15.59
CA VAL A 224 24.13 10.64 -16.44
C VAL A 224 25.43 9.85 -16.63
N ALA A 225 25.97 9.25 -15.57
CA ALA A 225 27.19 8.44 -15.64
C ALA A 225 27.03 7.26 -16.60
N ARG A 226 25.90 6.55 -16.52
CA ARG A 226 25.59 5.44 -17.44
C ARG A 226 25.40 5.91 -18.87
N ALA A 227 24.71 7.03 -19.08
CA ALA A 227 24.49 7.58 -20.39
C ALA A 227 25.81 8.00 -21.06
N GLN A 228 26.71 8.63 -20.33
CA GLN A 228 28.06 9.02 -20.79
C GLN A 228 28.86 7.79 -21.21
N GLN A 229 28.89 6.76 -20.37
CA GLN A 229 29.58 5.52 -20.69
C GLN A 229 29.06 4.86 -21.96
N LEU A 230 27.73 4.83 -22.16
CA LEU A 230 27.13 4.27 -23.37
C LEU A 230 27.39 5.12 -24.60
N ALA A 231 27.42 6.44 -24.46
CA ALA A 231 27.77 7.37 -25.56
C ALA A 231 29.23 7.16 -26.03
N GLU A 232 30.17 7.06 -25.09
CA GLU A 232 31.57 6.78 -25.37
C GLU A 232 31.77 5.42 -26.07
N LEU A 233 31.10 4.35 -25.55
CA LEU A 233 31.18 3.02 -26.16
C LEU A 233 30.61 2.96 -27.60
N SER A 234 29.65 3.84 -27.89
CA SER A 234 29.05 3.94 -29.24
C SER A 234 29.86 4.83 -30.19
N GLY A 235 30.96 5.47 -29.71
CA GLY A 235 31.78 6.40 -30.48
C GLY A 235 31.10 7.76 -30.66
N GLY A 236 30.14 8.11 -29.81
CA GLY A 236 29.42 9.38 -29.83
C GLY A 236 29.58 10.18 -28.53
N GLU A 237 28.93 11.33 -28.48
CA GLU A 237 28.86 12.18 -27.31
C GLU A 237 27.42 12.27 -26.80
N LEU A 238 27.27 12.46 -25.47
CA LEU A 238 25.96 12.65 -24.84
C LEU A 238 25.44 14.05 -25.19
N GLY A 239 24.26 14.09 -25.80
CA GLY A 239 23.58 15.33 -26.17
C GLY A 239 22.58 15.80 -25.12
N ARG A 240 21.56 16.54 -25.55
CA ARG A 240 20.51 17.06 -24.65
C ARG A 240 19.58 15.98 -24.12
N VAL A 241 18.94 16.28 -23.00
CA VAL A 241 17.86 15.47 -22.46
C VAL A 241 16.62 15.61 -23.34
N LEU A 242 16.00 14.49 -23.69
CA LEU A 242 14.77 14.43 -24.50
C LEU A 242 13.53 14.11 -23.63
N SER A 243 13.66 13.23 -22.65
CA SER A 243 12.60 12.94 -21.68
C SER A 243 13.17 12.49 -20.35
N ILE A 244 12.44 12.76 -19.29
CA ILE A 244 12.70 12.27 -17.93
C ILE A 244 11.38 11.75 -17.38
N ASP A 245 11.39 10.50 -16.91
CA ASP A 245 10.28 9.87 -16.21
C ASP A 245 10.76 9.48 -14.81
N GLU A 246 10.10 10.01 -13.77
CA GLU A 246 10.40 9.72 -12.36
C GLU A 246 9.43 8.71 -11.79
N GLN A 247 9.96 7.70 -11.13
CA GLN A 247 9.22 6.76 -10.30
C GLN A 247 9.77 6.80 -8.88
N THR A 248 8.91 7.12 -7.93
CA THR A 248 9.25 7.15 -6.51
C THR A 248 8.68 5.90 -5.85
N THR A 249 9.53 5.16 -5.16
CA THR A 249 9.11 4.03 -4.34
C THR A 249 9.32 4.44 -2.89
N GLY A 250 8.22 4.52 -2.13
CA GLY A 250 8.30 4.81 -0.69
C GLY A 250 8.74 3.60 0.09
N GLY A 251 9.64 3.82 1.06
CA GLY A 251 9.87 2.96 2.20
C GLY A 251 10.37 1.54 1.93
N ALA A 252 11.68 1.37 1.79
CA ALA A 252 12.28 0.09 2.12
C ALA A 252 12.13 -0.16 3.63
N PRO A 253 11.93 -1.42 4.08
CA PRO A 253 11.84 -1.72 5.51
C PRO A 253 13.11 -1.30 6.23
N PRO A 254 13.00 -0.81 7.49
CA PRO A 254 14.13 -0.32 8.27
C PRO A 254 15.19 -1.39 8.46
N VAL A 255 16.46 -0.98 8.32
CA VAL A 255 17.61 -1.85 8.62
C VAL A 255 17.84 -1.83 10.14
N PRO A 256 17.91 -2.98 10.82
CA PRO A 256 18.10 -3.03 12.27
C PRO A 256 19.46 -2.44 12.68
N VAL A 257 19.47 -1.55 13.68
CA VAL A 257 20.68 -1.07 14.36
C VAL A 257 20.63 -1.57 15.79
N GLU A 258 21.62 -2.36 16.22
CA GLU A 258 21.67 -2.91 17.58
C GLU A 258 21.92 -1.82 18.64
N ARG A 259 21.04 -1.74 19.63
CA ARG A 259 21.23 -1.03 20.90
C ARG A 259 20.64 -1.85 22.03
N THR A 260 21.35 -1.88 23.16
CA THR A 260 20.97 -2.57 24.40
C THR A 260 20.49 -1.56 25.41
N ASP A 261 19.16 -1.60 25.74
CA ASP A 261 18.61 -1.03 26.99
C ASP A 261 17.27 -1.69 27.34
N VAL A 262 16.96 -1.74 28.65
CA VAL A 262 15.96 -2.60 29.29
C VAL A 262 14.62 -1.88 29.44
N ALA A 263 13.80 -1.96 28.46
CA ALA A 263 12.34 -1.85 28.39
C ALA A 263 11.99 -2.56 27.08
N THR A 264 10.74 -2.80 26.69
CA THR A 264 10.49 -3.40 25.36
C THR A 264 11.34 -2.64 24.34
N PRO A 265 12.52 -3.16 23.90
CA PRO A 265 13.48 -2.36 23.14
C PRO A 265 12.93 -2.15 21.74
N ILE A 266 12.39 -0.96 21.51
CA ILE A 266 11.86 -0.56 20.20
C ILE A 266 12.94 0.27 19.53
N GLN A 267 13.47 -0.24 18.41
CA GLN A 267 14.50 0.44 17.63
C GLN A 267 13.90 0.88 16.29
N PRO A 268 13.73 2.18 16.07
CA PRO A 268 13.09 2.69 14.87
C PRO A 268 13.91 2.52 13.58
N GLY A 269 15.24 2.31 13.68
CA GLY A 269 16.09 2.20 12.50
C GLY A 269 16.14 3.48 11.68
N SER A 270 16.26 3.33 10.35
CA SER A 270 16.19 4.43 9.37
C SER A 270 15.13 4.12 8.31
N VAL A 271 14.52 5.13 7.76
CA VAL A 271 13.57 5.03 6.64
C VAL A 271 14.27 5.51 5.37
N SER A 272 14.19 4.73 4.30
CA SER A 272 14.74 5.12 3.00
C SER A 272 13.65 5.48 2.02
N ALA A 273 13.95 6.46 1.15
CA ALA A 273 13.16 6.79 -0.02
C ALA A 273 13.99 6.47 -1.26
N ALA A 274 13.44 5.71 -2.19
CA ALA A 274 14.12 5.36 -3.43
C ALA A 274 13.47 6.08 -4.62
N VAL A 275 14.31 6.59 -5.51
CA VAL A 275 13.91 7.23 -6.76
C VAL A 275 14.56 6.50 -7.92
N THR A 276 13.78 6.20 -8.93
CA THR A 276 14.23 5.67 -10.21
C THR A 276 13.91 6.66 -11.30
N LEU A 277 14.94 7.12 -12.04
CA LEU A 277 14.80 8.01 -13.17
C LEU A 277 15.05 7.25 -14.47
N SER A 278 14.07 7.25 -15.37
CA SER A 278 14.26 6.81 -16.75
C SER A 278 14.51 8.03 -17.61
N VAL A 279 15.72 8.16 -18.15
CA VAL A 279 16.14 9.34 -18.89
C VAL A 279 16.53 8.94 -20.30
N ARG A 280 16.03 9.73 -21.26
CA ARG A 280 16.42 9.62 -22.67
C ARG A 280 17.22 10.83 -23.08
N PHE A 281 18.38 10.58 -23.63
CA PHE A 281 19.28 11.60 -24.17
C PHE A 281 19.40 11.46 -25.68
N GLU A 282 19.67 12.56 -26.33
CA GLU A 282 20.17 12.59 -27.70
C GLU A 282 21.60 12.03 -27.73
N LEU A 283 21.91 11.22 -28.74
CA LEU A 283 23.28 10.76 -28.97
C LEU A 283 23.82 11.48 -30.19
N VAL A 284 24.84 12.28 -29.97
CA VAL A 284 25.55 13.00 -31.05
C VAL A 284 26.65 12.07 -31.55
N THR A 285 26.41 11.44 -32.69
CA THR A 285 27.43 10.62 -33.35
C THR A 285 28.24 11.51 -34.30
N GLY A 286 29.56 11.50 -34.14
CA GLY A 286 30.45 12.16 -35.11
C GLY A 286 30.31 11.51 -36.49
N PRO A 287 30.78 12.17 -37.58
CA PRO A 287 30.82 11.55 -38.88
C PRO A 287 31.61 10.24 -38.77
N PRO A 288 31.15 9.15 -39.47
CA PRO A 288 31.85 7.91 -39.43
C PRO A 288 33.32 8.13 -39.80
N PRO A 289 34.26 7.42 -39.16
CA PRO A 289 35.67 7.56 -39.50
C PRO A 289 35.81 7.32 -41.00
N THR A 290 36.30 8.35 -41.69
CA THR A 290 36.58 8.23 -43.11
C THR A 290 37.53 7.04 -43.27
N SER A 291 37.07 5.96 -43.91
CA SER A 291 37.93 4.87 -44.26
C SER A 291 39.02 5.41 -45.13
N GLU A 292 40.18 5.64 -44.57
CA GLU A 292 41.40 5.96 -45.26
C GLU A 292 41.66 4.80 -46.21
N GLN A 293 41.25 5.00 -47.44
CA GLN A 293 41.49 4.04 -48.52
C GLN A 293 43.00 4.00 -48.69
N PRO A 294 43.66 2.85 -48.48
CA PRO A 294 45.08 2.76 -48.69
C PRO A 294 45.41 3.18 -50.10
N ALA A 295 46.26 4.23 -50.25
CA ALA A 295 46.74 4.69 -51.54
C ALA A 295 47.32 3.50 -52.30
N ALA A 296 46.71 3.20 -53.43
CA ALA A 296 47.22 2.21 -54.36
C ALA A 296 48.67 2.61 -54.75
N GLU A 297 49.65 1.89 -54.26
CA GLU A 297 51.05 1.99 -54.71
C GLU A 297 51.05 1.76 -56.22
N ALA A 298 51.27 2.85 -56.94
CA ALA A 298 51.54 2.82 -58.37
C ALA A 298 52.87 2.07 -58.56
N SER A 299 52.79 0.82 -58.89
CA SER A 299 53.91 0.04 -59.38
C SER A 299 54.36 0.62 -60.71
N THR A 300 55.39 1.43 -60.64
CA THR A 300 56.13 1.86 -61.88
C THR A 300 57.16 0.80 -62.17
N ASP A 301 56.77 -0.15 -63.04
CA ASP A 301 57.68 -1.06 -63.67
C ASP A 301 58.37 -0.31 -64.84
N ALA A 302 59.60 0.10 -64.61
CA ALA A 302 60.44 0.65 -65.65
C ALA A 302 61.36 -0.47 -66.19
N ARG A 303 61.00 -0.93 -67.35
CA ARG A 303 61.95 -1.68 -68.22
C ARG A 303 63.01 -0.77 -68.79
N SER A 304 64.26 -1.11 -68.60
CA SER A 304 65.28 -1.19 -69.64
C SER A 304 66.54 -1.79 -69.09
#